data_a7fea451d32b93a15eda6ebe039e31aa
#
_entry.id   a7fea451d32b93a15eda6ebe039e31aa
#
_cell.length_a   1.000
_cell.length_b   1.000
_cell.length_c   1.000
_cell.angle_alpha   90.00
_cell.angle_beta   90.00
_cell.angle_gamma   90.00
#
_symmetry.space_group_name_H-M   'P 1'
#
loop_
_entity.id
_entity.type
_entity.pdbx_description
1 polymer ?
#
loop_
_entity_poly.entity_id
_entity_poly.type
_entity_poly.pdbx_seq_one_letter_code
_entity_poly.pdbx_strand_id
1 'polypeptide(L)'
;MPDGANHVAFAYSADGKDRFTTVYPNLNLLTDTKDFINKNIALKEATTSIFSPDSVILKEGRETYLNFKKSGQSSDWFRAFMTIDSSFAPNFPNVDVKPNSQYTFSVWLKGKGEHYIIAYDNWTNPIQKTMTINLTDTWTKYAFTVNTADTIPTQGAQFFIRSSNLGSEINLKYPKVEQGSIATPYMPSFSEVTASDYPSYIGTYTDNDSNTQSTDPVRYSWKKIVE
;
A
#
# COMPACT_ATOMS: atom_id res chain seq x y z
N MET A 1 9.69 -8.41 -25.85
CA MET A 1 8.66 -9.45 -25.65
C MET A 1 9.21 -10.75 -26.23
N PRO A 2 8.93 -11.92 -25.65
CA PRO A 2 9.22 -13.20 -26.29
C PRO A 2 8.54 -13.24 -27.65
N ASP A 3 9.16 -13.92 -28.61
CA ASP A 3 8.77 -13.93 -30.01
C ASP A 3 7.26 -14.14 -30.23
N GLY A 4 6.60 -13.14 -30.79
CA GLY A 4 5.20 -13.19 -31.22
C GLY A 4 4.14 -13.00 -30.14
N ALA A 5 4.49 -12.87 -28.85
CA ALA A 5 3.52 -12.61 -27.80
C ALA A 5 3.08 -11.15 -27.80
N ASN A 6 1.76 -10.89 -27.68
CA ASN A 6 1.23 -9.54 -27.56
C ASN A 6 0.76 -9.21 -26.12
N HIS A 7 0.72 -10.21 -25.24
CA HIS A 7 0.36 -10.04 -23.84
C HIS A 7 1.42 -10.62 -22.90
N VAL A 8 1.72 -9.87 -21.83
CA VAL A 8 2.72 -10.22 -20.82
C VAL A 8 2.14 -10.05 -19.43
N ALA A 9 2.44 -11.00 -18.53
CA ALA A 9 2.13 -10.90 -17.11
C ALA A 9 3.30 -11.42 -16.27
N PHE A 10 3.24 -11.15 -14.98
CA PHE A 10 4.26 -11.53 -14.00
C PHE A 10 3.65 -12.24 -12.82
N ALA A 11 4.41 -13.16 -12.21
CA ALA A 11 3.98 -13.90 -11.03
C ALA A 11 5.19 -14.37 -10.21
N TYR A 12 4.90 -14.91 -9.03
CA TYR A 12 5.88 -15.42 -8.09
C TYR A 12 5.82 -16.95 -7.95
N SER A 13 4.95 -17.60 -8.73
CA SER A 13 4.82 -19.06 -8.80
C SER A 13 4.80 -19.55 -10.24
N ALA A 14 5.16 -20.81 -10.44
CA ALA A 14 5.24 -21.45 -11.76
C ALA A 14 3.87 -21.59 -12.45
N ASP A 15 2.79 -21.62 -11.70
CA ASP A 15 1.41 -21.66 -12.21
C ASP A 15 0.80 -20.27 -12.42
N GLY A 16 1.55 -19.22 -12.15
CA GLY A 16 1.15 -17.83 -12.31
C GLY A 16 0.15 -17.31 -11.28
N LYS A 17 -0.23 -18.08 -10.26
CA LYS A 17 -1.30 -17.70 -9.33
C LYS A 17 -0.85 -16.81 -8.18
N ASP A 18 0.39 -17.02 -7.68
CA ASP A 18 0.89 -16.20 -6.58
C ASP A 18 1.20 -14.79 -7.08
N ARG A 19 0.50 -13.81 -6.53
CA ARG A 19 0.68 -12.37 -6.82
C ARG A 19 0.69 -12.04 -8.31
N PHE A 20 -0.21 -12.69 -9.08
CA PHE A 20 -0.41 -12.41 -10.50
C PHE A 20 -0.61 -10.92 -10.76
N THR A 21 0.05 -10.40 -11.76
CA THR A 21 -0.11 -9.01 -12.22
C THR A 21 0.19 -8.87 -13.71
N THR A 22 -0.60 -8.05 -14.38
CA THR A 22 -0.39 -7.67 -15.79
C THR A 22 0.54 -6.45 -15.94
N VAL A 23 0.88 -5.82 -14.83
CA VAL A 23 1.82 -4.69 -14.76
C VAL A 23 2.99 -5.08 -13.88
N TYR A 24 4.23 -4.83 -14.32
CA TYR A 24 5.40 -5.10 -13.49
C TYR A 24 5.31 -4.28 -12.19
N PRO A 25 5.49 -4.91 -11.02
CA PRO A 25 5.27 -4.21 -9.76
C PRO A 25 6.31 -3.12 -9.53
N ASN A 26 5.82 -1.93 -9.19
CA ASN A 26 6.66 -0.80 -8.81
C ASN A 26 7.24 -1.00 -7.40
N LEU A 27 8.40 -0.43 -7.14
CA LEU A 27 8.91 -0.28 -5.78
C LEU A 27 8.02 0.64 -4.95
N ASN A 28 8.04 0.43 -3.65
CA ASN A 28 7.30 1.25 -2.70
C ASN A 28 7.99 2.61 -2.53
N LEU A 29 7.22 3.67 -2.52
CA LEU A 29 7.69 5.01 -2.15
C LEU A 29 7.76 5.18 -0.61
N LEU A 30 7.03 4.34 0.14
CA LEU A 30 7.15 4.28 1.60
C LEU A 30 8.34 3.40 1.99
N THR A 31 9.06 3.81 3.01
CA THR A 31 10.14 3.03 3.63
C THR A 31 9.67 2.34 4.90
N ASP A 32 10.41 1.31 5.35
CA ASP A 32 10.14 0.55 6.57
C ASP A 32 8.77 -0.14 6.60
N THR A 33 8.36 -0.65 5.45
CA THR A 33 7.05 -1.28 5.27
C THR A 33 7.07 -2.81 5.32
N LYS A 34 8.26 -3.39 5.32
CA LYS A 34 8.48 -4.84 5.36
C LYS A 34 8.43 -5.39 6.79
N ASP A 35 9.19 -4.81 7.68
CA ASP A 35 9.37 -5.28 9.06
C ASP A 35 9.01 -4.23 10.12
N PHE A 36 8.71 -3.00 9.72
CA PHE A 36 8.36 -1.87 10.58
C PHE A 36 9.38 -1.55 11.69
N ILE A 37 10.66 -1.84 11.44
CA ILE A 37 11.74 -1.76 12.45
C ILE A 37 11.97 -0.33 12.91
N ASN A 38 11.99 0.61 11.98
CA ASN A 38 12.26 2.01 12.26
C ASN A 38 10.99 2.81 12.60
N LYS A 39 9.83 2.15 12.57
CA LYS A 39 8.52 2.76 12.83
C LYS A 39 8.26 4.03 11.98
N ASN A 40 8.66 4.00 10.72
CA ASN A 40 8.40 5.08 9.75
C ASN A 40 6.90 5.21 9.40
N ILE A 41 6.08 4.30 9.89
CA ILE A 41 4.64 4.44 9.95
C ILE A 41 4.27 5.00 11.31
N ALA A 42 3.85 6.25 11.34
CA ALA A 42 3.45 6.90 12.56
C ALA A 42 2.05 6.47 12.97
N LEU A 43 1.91 6.07 14.23
CA LEU A 43 0.64 5.81 14.89
C LEU A 43 0.40 6.93 15.91
N LYS A 44 -0.71 7.66 15.78
CA LYS A 44 -0.99 8.80 16.65
C LYS A 44 -2.45 8.84 17.06
N GLU A 45 -2.69 9.04 18.36
CA GLU A 45 -4.00 9.49 18.85
C GLU A 45 -4.14 11.02 18.66
N ALA A 46 -5.35 11.48 18.34
CA ALA A 46 -5.56 12.84 17.84
C ALA A 46 -5.20 13.98 18.81
N THR A 47 -5.23 13.71 20.11
CA THR A 47 -5.01 14.73 21.15
C THR A 47 -3.65 14.68 21.81
N THR A 48 -2.90 13.63 21.61
CA THR A 48 -1.57 13.48 22.21
C THR A 48 -0.52 13.32 21.14
N SER A 49 0.61 13.97 21.31
CA SER A 49 1.77 13.85 20.42
C SER A 49 2.48 12.49 20.53
N ILE A 50 1.86 11.51 21.16
CA ILE A 50 2.45 10.24 21.53
C ILE A 50 1.97 9.18 20.53
N PHE A 51 2.89 8.40 19.98
CA PHE A 51 2.58 7.15 19.29
C PHE A 51 1.75 6.28 20.22
N SER A 52 0.69 5.68 19.71
CA SER A 52 -0.12 4.78 20.54
C SER A 52 0.80 3.73 21.18
N PRO A 53 0.86 3.67 22.51
CA PRO A 53 1.69 2.69 23.21
C PRO A 53 1.23 1.24 22.98
N ASP A 54 0.01 1.08 22.47
CA ASP A 54 -0.64 -0.21 22.29
C ASP A 54 -0.39 -0.84 20.91
N SER A 55 0.41 -0.17 20.05
CA SER A 55 0.76 -0.77 18.76
C SER A 55 1.86 -1.81 18.93
N VAL A 56 1.60 -3.01 18.44
CA VAL A 56 2.54 -4.14 18.48
C VAL A 56 2.84 -4.65 17.08
N ILE A 57 4.10 -5.06 16.87
CA ILE A 57 4.52 -5.78 15.68
C ILE A 57 4.30 -7.26 15.92
N LEU A 58 3.49 -7.89 15.08
CA LEU A 58 3.15 -9.30 15.16
C LEU A 58 3.65 -10.04 13.92
N LYS A 59 3.79 -11.36 14.03
CA LYS A 59 4.17 -12.24 12.92
C LYS A 59 3.16 -13.35 12.75
N GLU A 60 2.79 -13.61 11.51
CA GLU A 60 1.97 -14.75 11.10
C GLU A 60 2.70 -15.50 9.97
N GLY A 61 3.32 -16.63 10.31
CA GLY A 61 4.24 -17.32 9.41
C GLY A 61 5.46 -16.47 9.06
N ARG A 62 5.60 -16.12 7.79
CA ARG A 62 6.68 -15.25 7.29
C ARG A 62 6.28 -13.78 7.18
N GLU A 63 5.03 -13.47 7.45
CA GLU A 63 4.50 -12.13 7.30
C GLU A 63 4.59 -11.35 8.62
N THR A 64 4.97 -10.08 8.50
CA THR A 64 4.99 -9.13 9.60
C THR A 64 3.85 -8.14 9.43
N TYR A 65 3.15 -7.84 10.51
CA TYR A 65 2.07 -6.87 10.49
C TYR A 65 2.01 -6.04 11.78
N LEU A 66 1.43 -4.85 11.66
CA LEU A 66 1.13 -4.00 12.80
C LEU A 66 -0.27 -4.30 13.31
N ASN A 67 -0.41 -4.44 14.63
CA ASN A 67 -1.69 -4.47 15.31
C ASN A 67 -1.82 -3.24 16.19
N PHE A 68 -2.93 -2.56 16.13
CA PHE A 68 -3.25 -1.49 17.04
C PHE A 68 -4.75 -1.40 17.31
N LYS A 69 -5.06 -1.04 18.56
CA LYS A 69 -6.41 -0.92 19.09
C LYS A 69 -6.62 0.47 19.65
N LYS A 70 -7.81 1.00 19.49
CA LYS A 70 -8.22 2.20 20.18
C LYS A 70 -8.68 1.83 21.58
N SER A 71 -7.84 2.06 22.58
CA SER A 71 -8.08 1.68 23.98
C SER A 71 -8.44 2.86 24.88
N GLY A 72 -8.28 4.10 24.42
CA GLY A 72 -8.57 5.30 25.19
C GLY A 72 -10.05 5.51 25.47
N GLN A 73 -10.37 6.23 26.53
CA GLN A 73 -11.75 6.60 26.87
C GLN A 73 -12.28 7.82 26.11
N SER A 74 -11.44 8.46 25.30
CA SER A 74 -11.85 9.64 24.55
C SER A 74 -12.59 9.25 23.27
N SER A 75 -13.55 10.07 22.88
CA SER A 75 -14.20 10.01 21.58
C SER A 75 -13.24 10.35 20.44
N ASP A 76 -11.97 10.61 20.74
CA ASP A 76 -10.97 10.99 19.80
C ASP A 76 -10.54 9.80 18.94
N TRP A 77 -10.32 10.10 17.69
CA TRP A 77 -9.91 9.15 16.68
C TRP A 77 -8.39 8.95 16.69
N PHE A 78 -7.93 7.76 16.36
CA PHE A 78 -6.53 7.52 16.10
C PHE A 78 -6.23 7.49 14.59
N ARG A 79 -4.99 7.72 14.25
CA ARG A 79 -4.49 7.69 12.88
C ARG A 79 -3.29 6.76 12.75
N ALA A 80 -3.26 5.98 11.70
CA ALA A 80 -2.03 5.39 11.20
C ALA A 80 -1.52 6.26 10.05
N PHE A 81 -0.42 6.96 10.26
CA PHE A 81 0.23 7.75 9.22
C PHE A 81 1.11 6.86 8.39
N MET A 82 0.90 6.88 7.11
CA MET A 82 1.66 6.07 6.17
C MET A 82 2.52 6.91 5.24
N THR A 83 2.35 8.23 5.27
CA THR A 83 3.27 9.20 4.69
C THR A 83 3.34 10.41 5.60
N ILE A 84 4.37 11.21 5.52
CA ILE A 84 4.72 12.04 6.63
C ILE A 84 4.87 13.48 6.28
N ASP A 85 4.22 14.25 7.09
CA ASP A 85 4.41 15.65 7.30
C ASP A 85 5.54 15.87 8.31
N SER A 86 6.58 16.57 7.90
CA SER A 86 7.71 16.91 8.74
C SER A 86 7.32 17.73 9.98
N SER A 87 6.17 18.40 9.97
CA SER A 87 5.66 19.14 11.13
C SER A 87 5.13 18.24 12.24
N PHE A 88 4.68 17.03 11.91
CA PHE A 88 4.19 16.05 12.87
C PHE A 88 5.24 15.02 13.30
N ALA A 89 6.20 14.77 12.44
CA ALA A 89 7.23 13.76 12.69
C ALA A 89 8.51 14.12 11.93
N PRO A 90 9.36 14.99 12.49
CA PRO A 90 10.53 15.54 11.79
C PRO A 90 11.57 14.49 11.37
N ASN A 91 11.46 13.27 11.88
CA ASN A 91 12.39 12.17 11.57
C ASN A 91 11.88 11.22 10.48
N PHE A 92 10.74 11.52 9.89
CA PHE A 92 10.18 10.65 8.87
C PHE A 92 10.38 11.24 7.47
N PRO A 93 10.82 10.47 6.48
CA PRO A 93 10.99 10.96 5.12
C PRO A 93 9.63 11.24 4.47
N ASN A 94 9.50 12.39 3.84
CA ASN A 94 8.36 12.68 2.99
C ASN A 94 8.34 11.74 1.79
N VAL A 95 7.15 11.35 1.35
CA VAL A 95 7.00 10.73 0.04
C VAL A 95 7.12 11.83 -1.01
N ASP A 96 8.09 11.69 -1.91
CA ASP A 96 8.29 12.61 -3.02
C ASP A 96 7.23 12.33 -4.10
N VAL A 97 6.19 13.16 -4.12
CA VAL A 97 5.15 13.11 -5.15
C VAL A 97 5.27 14.28 -6.11
N LYS A 98 5.01 14.04 -7.38
CA LYS A 98 5.04 15.05 -8.45
C LYS A 98 3.67 15.71 -8.61
N PRO A 99 3.60 17.00 -8.94
CA PRO A 99 2.36 17.66 -9.32
C PRO A 99 1.68 17.00 -10.53
N ASN A 100 0.37 17.17 -10.63
CA ASN A 100 -0.44 16.73 -11.77
C ASN A 100 -0.21 15.26 -12.18
N SER A 101 -0.07 14.40 -11.20
CA SER A 101 0.27 12.98 -11.35
C SER A 101 -0.69 12.10 -10.57
N GLN A 102 -0.74 10.82 -10.91
CA GLN A 102 -1.54 9.85 -10.17
C GLN A 102 -0.66 9.03 -9.24
N TYR A 103 -1.17 8.80 -8.03
CA TYR A 103 -0.57 7.89 -7.06
C TYR A 103 -1.63 6.98 -6.47
N THR A 104 -1.25 5.73 -6.26
CA THR A 104 -2.10 4.72 -5.63
C THR A 104 -1.50 4.32 -4.30
N PHE A 105 -2.29 4.46 -3.25
CA PHE A 105 -2.04 3.86 -1.96
C PHE A 105 -2.75 2.51 -1.90
N SER A 106 -2.05 1.47 -1.49
CA SER A 106 -2.64 0.16 -1.23
C SER A 106 -2.14 -0.43 0.09
N VAL A 107 -2.98 -1.22 0.72
CA VAL A 107 -2.69 -1.82 2.02
C VAL A 107 -3.57 -3.05 2.23
N TRP A 108 -3.06 -4.04 2.95
CA TRP A 108 -3.86 -5.16 3.44
C TRP A 108 -4.27 -4.88 4.88
N LEU A 109 -5.56 -4.99 5.14
CA LEU A 109 -6.17 -4.74 6.44
C LEU A 109 -7.06 -5.90 6.86
N LYS A 110 -7.06 -6.21 8.14
CA LYS A 110 -8.09 -6.99 8.84
C LYS A 110 -8.33 -6.36 10.21
N GLY A 111 -9.50 -6.59 10.79
CA GLY A 111 -9.79 -6.03 12.10
C GLY A 111 -11.26 -5.94 12.38
N LYS A 112 -11.68 -4.86 13.03
CA LYS A 112 -13.05 -4.69 13.47
C LYS A 112 -13.48 -3.22 13.41
N GLY A 113 -14.68 -3.00 12.92
CA GLY A 113 -15.34 -1.70 12.89
C GLY A 113 -15.15 -0.92 11.60
N GLU A 114 -15.76 0.25 11.58
CA GLU A 114 -15.69 1.19 10.46
C GLU A 114 -14.43 2.05 10.58
N HIS A 115 -13.75 2.22 9.46
CA HIS A 115 -12.54 3.02 9.33
C HIS A 115 -12.56 3.81 8.03
N TYR A 116 -11.66 4.78 7.93
CA TYR A 116 -11.51 5.64 6.76
C TYR A 116 -10.07 5.62 6.28
N ILE A 117 -9.86 5.39 4.97
CA ILE A 117 -8.59 5.68 4.32
C ILE A 117 -8.70 7.07 3.73
N ILE A 118 -7.76 7.94 4.07
CA ILE A 118 -7.83 9.36 3.74
C ILE A 118 -6.52 9.81 3.10
N ALA A 119 -6.64 10.49 1.95
CA ALA A 119 -5.59 11.36 1.45
C ALA A 119 -5.90 12.77 1.98
N TYR A 120 -5.04 13.28 2.85
CA TYR A 120 -5.32 14.47 3.64
C TYR A 120 -4.43 15.63 3.23
N ASP A 121 -5.02 16.85 3.33
CA ASP A 121 -4.39 18.12 3.04
C ASP A 121 -4.29 18.47 1.54
N ASN A 122 -3.78 19.66 1.27
CA ASN A 122 -3.86 20.38 -0.01
C ASN A 122 -2.99 19.80 -1.15
N TRP A 123 -2.52 18.58 -1.04
CA TRP A 123 -1.69 17.96 -2.07
C TRP A 123 -2.47 17.18 -3.13
N THR A 124 -3.78 16.98 -2.93
CA THR A 124 -4.63 16.26 -3.88
C THR A 124 -5.65 17.16 -4.55
N ASN A 125 -6.13 16.74 -5.72
CA ASN A 125 -7.27 17.32 -6.41
C ASN A 125 -8.33 16.23 -6.65
N PRO A 126 -9.52 16.30 -6.02
CA PRO A 126 -9.93 17.31 -5.03
C PRO A 126 -9.11 17.28 -3.73
N ILE A 127 -9.15 18.37 -2.97
CA ILE A 127 -8.27 18.65 -1.82
C ILE A 127 -8.23 17.54 -0.77
N GLN A 128 -9.31 16.84 -0.54
CA GLN A 128 -9.36 15.68 0.35
C GLN A 128 -10.16 14.58 -0.32
N LYS A 129 -9.63 13.37 -0.27
CA LYS A 129 -10.32 12.17 -0.72
C LYS A 129 -10.39 11.16 0.41
N THR A 130 -11.56 10.55 0.58
CA THR A 130 -11.85 9.60 1.66
C THR A 130 -12.51 8.35 1.10
N MET A 131 -12.08 7.19 1.59
CA MET A 131 -12.72 5.90 1.35
C MET A 131 -13.15 5.30 2.69
N THR A 132 -14.45 5.03 2.84
CA THR A 132 -15.00 4.31 4.01
C THR A 132 -14.83 2.81 3.82
N ILE A 133 -14.37 2.12 4.85
CA ILE A 133 -14.17 0.68 4.87
C ILE A 133 -14.73 0.08 6.16
N ASN A 134 -15.25 -1.14 6.07
CA ASN A 134 -15.64 -1.95 7.22
C ASN A 134 -14.71 -3.15 7.31
N LEU A 135 -13.93 -3.23 8.37
CA LEU A 135 -12.97 -4.32 8.56
C LEU A 135 -13.65 -5.55 9.13
N THR A 136 -13.17 -6.71 8.69
CA THR A 136 -13.53 -8.04 9.18
C THR A 136 -12.27 -8.79 9.59
N ASP A 137 -12.42 -9.98 10.15
CA ASP A 137 -11.28 -10.85 10.53
C ASP A 137 -10.51 -11.45 9.33
N THR A 138 -10.90 -11.07 8.11
CA THR A 138 -10.26 -11.56 6.88
C THR A 138 -9.35 -10.49 6.29
N TRP A 139 -8.11 -10.85 5.97
CA TRP A 139 -7.21 -9.97 5.25
C TRP A 139 -7.79 -9.55 3.91
N THR A 140 -8.00 -8.25 3.73
CA THR A 140 -8.54 -7.66 2.50
C THR A 140 -7.61 -6.57 2.00
N LYS A 141 -7.29 -6.59 0.70
CA LYS A 141 -6.52 -5.52 0.06
C LYS A 141 -7.44 -4.37 -0.30
N TYR A 142 -7.08 -3.20 0.15
CA TYR A 142 -7.70 -1.93 -0.23
C TYR A 142 -6.75 -1.14 -1.11
N ALA A 143 -7.28 -0.48 -2.12
CA ALA A 143 -6.54 0.39 -3.01
C ALA A 143 -7.26 1.72 -3.19
N PHE A 144 -6.51 2.82 -3.22
CA PHE A 144 -7.03 4.16 -3.19
C PHE A 144 -6.17 5.08 -4.07
N THR A 145 -6.68 5.46 -5.24
CA THR A 145 -5.96 6.30 -6.20
C THR A 145 -6.36 7.75 -6.05
N VAL A 146 -5.39 8.64 -6.06
CA VAL A 146 -5.56 10.08 -6.01
C VAL A 146 -4.82 10.77 -7.16
N ASN A 147 -5.32 11.92 -7.58
CA ASN A 147 -4.58 12.84 -8.43
C ASN A 147 -3.91 13.89 -7.53
N THR A 148 -2.67 14.21 -7.81
CA THR A 148 -2.00 15.32 -7.10
C THR A 148 -2.43 16.66 -7.68
N ALA A 149 -2.41 17.69 -6.83
CA ALA A 149 -2.63 19.06 -7.22
C ALA A 149 -1.48 19.58 -8.11
N ASP A 150 -1.66 20.75 -8.68
CA ASP A 150 -0.63 21.47 -9.45
C ASP A 150 0.53 21.96 -8.56
N THR A 151 0.29 22.10 -7.27
CA THR A 151 1.27 22.48 -6.26
C THR A 151 1.27 21.46 -5.13
N ILE A 152 2.43 20.95 -4.77
CA ILE A 152 2.60 20.05 -3.63
C ILE A 152 3.12 20.87 -2.44
N PRO A 153 2.45 20.83 -1.27
CA PRO A 153 2.92 21.50 -0.08
C PRO A 153 4.31 20.99 0.35
N THR A 154 5.12 21.87 0.93
CA THR A 154 6.44 21.50 1.47
C THR A 154 6.37 20.46 2.59
N GLN A 155 5.22 20.31 3.20
CA GLN A 155 4.92 19.29 4.22
C GLN A 155 4.76 17.87 3.65
N GLY A 156 4.65 17.73 2.32
CA GLY A 156 4.53 16.44 1.63
C GLY A 156 3.11 15.90 1.58
N ALA A 157 3.01 14.68 1.09
CA ALA A 157 1.75 13.99 0.86
C ALA A 157 1.41 13.05 2.02
N GLN A 158 0.17 13.05 2.46
CA GLN A 158 -0.28 12.23 3.58
C GLN A 158 -1.38 11.25 3.17
N PHE A 159 -1.14 9.97 3.42
CA PHE A 159 -2.18 8.95 3.52
C PHE A 159 -2.29 8.50 4.96
N PHE A 160 -3.50 8.33 5.47
CA PHE A 160 -3.69 7.71 6.77
C PHE A 160 -4.99 6.92 6.87
N ILE A 161 -5.01 6.01 7.83
CA ILE A 161 -6.20 5.31 8.25
C ILE A 161 -6.70 5.98 9.54
N ARG A 162 -7.98 6.31 9.55
CA ARG A 162 -8.64 6.93 10.69
C ARG A 162 -9.73 6.01 11.23
N SER A 163 -9.82 5.93 12.55
CA SER A 163 -10.94 5.33 13.25
C SER A 163 -11.44 6.25 14.35
N SER A 164 -12.75 6.35 14.49
CA SER A 164 -13.40 7.15 15.54
C SER A 164 -14.00 6.31 16.66
N ASN A 165 -14.13 4.99 16.47
CA ASN A 165 -14.88 4.15 17.40
C ASN A 165 -13.96 3.48 18.44
N LEU A 166 -14.35 3.58 19.72
CA LEU A 166 -13.73 2.79 20.80
C LEU A 166 -13.87 1.30 20.51
N GLY A 167 -12.84 0.52 20.85
CA GLY A 167 -12.80 -0.91 20.58
C GLY A 167 -12.49 -1.28 19.12
N SER A 168 -12.26 -0.28 18.26
CA SER A 168 -11.77 -0.54 16.91
C SER A 168 -10.39 -1.17 16.93
N GLU A 169 -10.18 -2.13 16.05
CA GLU A 169 -8.93 -2.84 15.89
C GLU A 169 -8.53 -2.86 14.42
N ILE A 170 -7.27 -2.52 14.15
CA ILE A 170 -6.68 -2.58 12.83
C ILE A 170 -5.42 -3.45 12.89
N ASN A 171 -5.38 -4.43 11.99
CA ASN A 171 -4.15 -5.14 11.63
C ASN A 171 -3.79 -4.69 10.22
N LEU A 172 -2.53 -4.30 10.02
CA LEU A 172 -2.04 -3.68 8.81
C LEU A 172 -0.76 -4.36 8.33
N LYS A 173 -0.74 -4.76 7.06
CA LYS A 173 0.48 -5.23 6.38
C LYS A 173 0.58 -4.68 4.97
N TYR A 174 1.80 -4.64 4.46
CA TYR A 174 2.10 -4.27 3.08
C TYR A 174 1.53 -2.91 2.63
N PRO A 175 1.65 -1.85 3.46
CA PRO A 175 1.30 -0.52 3.00
C PRO A 175 2.23 -0.11 1.87
N LYS A 176 1.67 0.41 0.79
CA LYS A 176 2.42 0.78 -0.42
C LYS A 176 1.86 2.04 -1.03
N VAL A 177 2.74 2.95 -1.40
CA VAL A 177 2.45 4.07 -2.28
C VAL A 177 3.27 3.90 -3.56
N GLU A 178 2.62 4.02 -4.69
CA GLU A 178 3.24 3.90 -6.01
C GLU A 178 2.66 4.91 -7.00
N GLN A 179 3.45 5.31 -7.98
CA GLN A 179 2.98 6.17 -9.07
C GLN A 179 2.09 5.36 -10.03
N GLY A 180 1.02 5.98 -10.52
CA GLY A 180 0.04 5.38 -11.41
C GLY A 180 -1.28 5.05 -10.72
N SER A 181 -2.20 4.46 -11.49
CA SER A 181 -3.57 4.14 -11.05
C SER A 181 -3.80 2.66 -10.72
N ILE A 182 -2.79 1.82 -10.87
CA ILE A 182 -2.89 0.38 -10.64
C ILE A 182 -2.15 0.03 -9.36
N ALA A 183 -2.86 -0.63 -8.43
CA ALA A 183 -2.26 -1.18 -7.22
C ALA A 183 -1.55 -2.50 -7.56
N THR A 184 -0.27 -2.43 -7.94
CA THR A 184 0.53 -3.62 -8.22
C THR A 184 0.81 -4.43 -6.94
N PRO A 185 1.27 -5.69 -7.02
CA PRO A 185 1.69 -6.44 -5.86
C PRO A 185 2.66 -5.67 -4.96
N TYR A 186 2.63 -5.97 -3.66
CA TYR A 186 3.55 -5.34 -2.72
C TYR A 186 5.00 -5.59 -3.12
N MET A 187 5.75 -4.51 -3.11
CA MET A 187 7.21 -4.49 -3.20
C MET A 187 7.73 -3.61 -2.07
N PRO A 188 8.84 -3.95 -1.44
CA PRO A 188 9.51 -3.04 -0.52
C PRO A 188 10.02 -1.78 -1.23
N SER A 189 10.49 -0.81 -0.46
CA SER A 189 11.19 0.36 -0.99
C SER A 189 12.55 -0.02 -1.58
N PHE A 190 13.13 0.91 -2.33
CA PHE A 190 14.47 0.71 -2.91
C PHE A 190 15.54 0.33 -1.87
N SER A 191 15.43 0.85 -0.65
CA SER A 191 16.38 0.56 0.44
C SER A 191 16.16 -0.79 1.13
N GLU A 192 15.01 -1.44 0.90
CA GLU A 192 14.61 -2.68 1.58
C GLU A 192 14.51 -3.88 0.64
N VAL A 193 14.41 -3.62 -0.68
CA VAL A 193 14.17 -4.65 -1.69
C VAL A 193 15.36 -5.58 -1.85
N THR A 194 15.06 -6.87 -2.00
CA THR A 194 16.04 -7.92 -2.31
C THR A 194 15.63 -8.66 -3.57
N ALA A 195 16.52 -9.46 -4.14
CA ALA A 195 16.22 -10.24 -5.36
C ALA A 195 14.98 -11.13 -5.20
N SER A 196 14.72 -11.65 -4.01
CA SER A 196 13.55 -12.49 -3.72
C SER A 196 12.21 -11.75 -3.69
N ASP A 197 12.23 -10.43 -3.67
CA ASP A 197 11.01 -9.61 -3.67
C ASP A 197 10.48 -9.37 -5.09
N TYR A 198 11.27 -9.63 -6.13
CA TYR A 198 10.86 -9.46 -7.52
C TYR A 198 10.10 -10.67 -8.06
N PRO A 199 9.21 -10.48 -9.07
CA PRO A 199 8.57 -11.60 -9.76
C PRO A 199 9.61 -12.57 -10.32
N SER A 200 9.38 -13.86 -10.15
CA SER A 200 10.27 -14.90 -10.60
C SER A 200 9.79 -15.64 -11.86
N TYR A 201 8.60 -15.32 -12.33
CA TYR A 201 8.01 -15.88 -13.54
C TYR A 201 7.42 -14.81 -14.43
N ILE A 202 7.60 -15.00 -15.73
CA ILE A 202 6.98 -14.21 -16.81
C ILE A 202 6.00 -15.13 -17.55
N GLY A 203 4.78 -14.66 -17.71
CA GLY A 203 3.73 -15.32 -18.48
C GLY A 203 3.46 -14.59 -19.78
N THR A 204 3.22 -15.33 -20.85
CA THR A 204 2.89 -14.77 -22.17
C THR A 204 1.77 -15.55 -22.84
N TYR A 205 0.97 -14.85 -23.65
CA TYR A 205 0.08 -15.46 -24.61
C TYR A 205 -0.09 -14.55 -25.82
N THR A 206 -0.70 -15.10 -26.89
CA THR A 206 -1.00 -14.35 -28.12
C THR A 206 -2.47 -14.54 -28.45
N ASP A 207 -3.14 -13.46 -28.81
CA ASP A 207 -4.47 -13.48 -29.41
C ASP A 207 -4.62 -12.34 -30.44
N ASN A 208 -5.82 -12.19 -31.00
CA ASN A 208 -6.12 -11.17 -31.98
C ASN A 208 -6.55 -9.83 -31.37
N ASP A 209 -6.68 -9.74 -30.05
CA ASP A 209 -7.03 -8.52 -29.35
C ASP A 209 -5.84 -7.99 -28.52
N SER A 210 -5.12 -7.05 -29.08
CA SER A 210 -3.99 -6.41 -28.42
C SER A 210 -4.41 -5.42 -27.30
N ASN A 211 -5.68 -5.08 -27.20
CA ASN A 211 -6.17 -4.05 -26.28
C ASN A 211 -6.72 -4.62 -24.97
N THR A 212 -7.13 -5.89 -24.96
CA THR A 212 -7.75 -6.52 -23.79
C THR A 212 -6.87 -7.65 -23.27
N GLN A 213 -6.20 -7.39 -22.16
CA GLN A 213 -5.34 -8.39 -21.51
C GLN A 213 -6.15 -9.23 -20.49
N SER A 214 -5.98 -10.55 -20.55
CA SER A 214 -6.61 -11.47 -19.60
C SER A 214 -6.07 -11.27 -18.17
N THR A 215 -6.97 -11.31 -17.21
CA THR A 215 -6.64 -11.35 -15.76
C THR A 215 -6.60 -12.78 -15.21
N ASP A 216 -6.81 -13.79 -16.06
CA ASP A 216 -6.75 -15.19 -15.67
C ASP A 216 -5.34 -15.76 -15.92
N PRO A 217 -4.58 -16.16 -14.89
CA PRO A 217 -3.24 -16.70 -15.04
C PRO A 217 -3.17 -18.00 -15.88
N VAL A 218 -4.27 -18.74 -16.00
CA VAL A 218 -4.34 -19.96 -16.80
C VAL A 218 -4.18 -19.71 -18.30
N ARG A 219 -4.48 -18.48 -18.75
CA ARG A 219 -4.31 -18.08 -20.16
C ARG A 219 -2.85 -17.96 -20.59
N TYR A 220 -1.92 -17.89 -19.65
CA TYR A 220 -0.51 -17.60 -19.88
C TYR A 220 0.35 -18.87 -19.89
N SER A 221 1.34 -18.90 -20.77
CA SER A 221 2.46 -19.82 -20.70
C SER A 221 3.55 -19.23 -19.81
N TRP A 222 3.82 -19.87 -18.70
CA TRP A 222 4.74 -19.36 -17.68
C TRP A 222 6.16 -19.90 -17.85
N LYS A 223 7.14 -19.00 -17.76
CA LYS A 223 8.55 -19.33 -17.75
C LYS A 223 9.24 -18.65 -16.57
N LYS A 224 10.20 -19.34 -15.96
CA LYS A 224 11.04 -18.74 -14.91
C LYS A 224 11.90 -17.64 -15.54
N ILE A 225 11.96 -16.50 -14.86
CA ILE A 225 12.91 -15.43 -15.20
C ILE A 225 14.28 -15.92 -14.76
N VAL A 226 15.21 -16.02 -15.71
CA VAL A 226 16.60 -16.40 -15.46
C VAL A 226 17.39 -15.09 -15.44
N GLU A 227 18.14 -14.86 -14.36
CA GLU A 227 19.11 -13.77 -14.27
C GLU A 227 20.36 -14.08 -15.09
#